data_a97d70434204524fcac3d9153f188993
#
_entry.id   a97d70434204524fcac3d9153f188993
#
_cell.length_a   1.000
_cell.length_b   1.000
_cell.length_c   1.000
_cell.angle_alpha   90.00
_cell.angle_beta   90.00
_cell.angle_gamma   90.00
#
_symmetry.space_group_name_H-M   'P 1'
#
loop_
_entity.id
_entity.type
_entity.pdbx_description
1 polymer ?
#
loop_
_entity_poly.entity_id
_entity_poly.type
_entity_poly.pdbx_seq_one_letter_code
_entity_poly.pdbx_strand_id
1 'polypeptide(L)'
;MQWQQGCLFDDNPEYDDFTEKFKPKKTTDDCYTPPLVYDAIRDWVCGEYGIDQTRIVRPFYPGGDYERFDYPDGCVVLDNPPFSILSRICEFYIDRGIAFFLFAPSLTCFSGRSVVMRMNHIICDADITYENGAVVRTAFVTSFGGKIAQTAPTLRKAIERAMQTIKEGMRKELPKYTYPDYVLTAAMMQKYAHYGVDFAVQKEDCTFIAKMDAQSEHGKTIFGGGLLLSEKAAAEKAAAHIWELSERERHIVAKLGE
;
A
#
# COMPACT_ATOMS: atom_id res chain seq x y z
N MET A 1 3.86 -36.80 37.28
CA MET A 1 4.60 -36.18 36.17
C MET A 1 3.60 -35.33 35.39
N GLN A 2 3.59 -34.03 35.66
CA GLN A 2 2.75 -33.07 34.92
C GLN A 2 3.55 -32.64 33.68
N TRP A 3 3.01 -32.92 32.52
CA TRP A 3 3.53 -32.37 31.24
C TRP A 3 3.12 -30.91 31.15
N GLN A 4 4.06 -30.01 31.29
CA GLN A 4 3.85 -28.63 30.88
C GLN A 4 3.83 -28.59 29.34
N GLN A 5 2.65 -28.35 28.77
CA GLN A 5 2.50 -27.93 27.38
C GLN A 5 3.08 -26.51 27.29
N GLY A 6 4.35 -26.41 26.90
CA GLY A 6 4.91 -25.15 26.43
C GLY A 6 4.21 -24.79 25.14
N CYS A 7 3.65 -23.59 25.09
CA CYS A 7 2.99 -23.05 23.91
C CYS A 7 4.03 -22.92 22.78
N LEU A 8 3.88 -23.70 21.72
CA LEU A 8 4.82 -23.79 20.59
C LEU A 8 4.76 -22.54 19.67
N PHE A 9 3.96 -21.53 20.04
CA PHE A 9 3.58 -20.38 19.19
C PHE A 9 3.83 -19.01 19.83
N ASP A 10 4.50 -18.94 20.96
CA ASP A 10 4.93 -17.67 21.53
C ASP A 10 6.16 -17.18 20.75
N ASP A 11 6.05 -16.02 20.10
CA ASP A 11 7.04 -15.29 19.29
C ASP A 11 7.24 -15.77 17.83
N ASN A 12 6.18 -16.08 17.09
CA ASN A 12 6.29 -16.20 15.64
C ASN A 12 5.72 -14.95 14.95
N PRO A 13 6.56 -14.04 14.41
CA PRO A 13 6.09 -12.83 13.72
C PRO A 13 5.22 -13.13 12.48
N GLU A 14 5.32 -14.32 11.89
CA GLU A 14 4.41 -14.74 10.80
C GLU A 14 3.00 -15.06 11.31
N TYR A 15 2.87 -15.47 12.57
CA TYR A 15 1.55 -15.69 13.18
C TYR A 15 0.87 -14.36 13.50
N ASP A 16 1.62 -13.35 13.88
CA ASP A 16 1.11 -11.99 14.11
C ASP A 16 0.68 -11.35 12.79
N ASP A 17 1.43 -11.50 11.69
CA ASP A 17 1.04 -11.07 10.33
C ASP A 17 -0.18 -11.85 9.81
N PHE A 18 -0.32 -13.13 10.18
CA PHE A 18 -1.47 -13.93 9.82
C PHE A 18 -2.71 -13.51 10.62
N THR A 19 -2.56 -13.26 11.92
CA THR A 19 -3.66 -12.79 12.79
C THR A 19 -4.07 -11.35 12.46
N GLU A 20 -3.16 -10.50 11.99
CA GLU A 20 -3.48 -9.16 11.48
C GLU A 20 -4.45 -9.19 10.29
N LYS A 21 -4.40 -10.22 9.45
CA LYS A 21 -5.34 -10.41 8.33
C LYS A 21 -6.78 -10.70 8.78
N PHE A 22 -6.96 -11.16 10.02
CA PHE A 22 -8.28 -11.46 10.61
C PHE A 22 -8.77 -10.36 11.57
N LYS A 23 -7.97 -9.32 11.83
CA LYS A 23 -8.48 -8.14 12.54
C LYS A 23 -9.61 -7.52 11.71
N PRO A 24 -10.73 -7.08 12.32
CA PRO A 24 -11.79 -6.42 11.57
C PRO A 24 -11.17 -5.28 10.78
N LYS A 25 -11.33 -5.34 9.45
CA LYS A 25 -10.86 -4.27 8.57
C LYS A 25 -11.53 -2.99 9.04
N LYS A 26 -10.74 -1.97 9.39
CA LYS A 26 -11.25 -0.64 9.66
C LYS A 26 -12.14 -0.25 8.48
N THR A 27 -13.32 0.22 8.76
CA THR A 27 -14.29 0.59 7.73
C THR A 27 -13.76 1.76 6.91
N THR A 28 -14.25 1.93 5.68
CA THR A 28 -13.93 3.10 4.85
C THR A 28 -14.36 4.42 5.48
N ASP A 29 -15.17 4.36 6.54
CA ASP A 29 -15.64 5.52 7.29
C ASP A 29 -14.58 6.08 8.27
N ASP A 30 -13.51 5.30 8.57
CA ASP A 30 -12.40 5.69 9.44
C ASP A 30 -11.11 5.99 8.65
N CYS A 31 -11.22 6.34 7.38
CA CYS A 31 -10.08 6.50 6.49
C CYS A 31 -9.57 7.95 6.47
N TYR A 32 -8.42 8.19 7.08
CA TYR A 32 -7.73 9.47 6.92
C TYR A 32 -6.98 9.50 5.59
N THR A 33 -7.23 10.56 4.82
CA THR A 33 -6.52 10.81 3.57
C THR A 33 -5.09 11.25 3.87
N PRO A 34 -4.06 10.64 3.26
CA PRO A 34 -2.69 11.08 3.45
C PRO A 34 -2.51 12.56 3.12
N PRO A 35 -1.77 13.34 3.93
CA PRO A 35 -1.65 14.80 3.77
C PRO A 35 -1.24 15.23 2.36
N LEU A 36 -0.24 14.59 1.76
CA LEU A 36 0.22 14.90 0.40
C LEU A 36 -0.87 14.69 -0.66
N VAL A 37 -1.72 13.67 -0.49
CA VAL A 37 -2.85 13.40 -1.40
C VAL A 37 -3.93 14.46 -1.20
N TYR A 38 -4.25 14.78 0.05
CA TYR A 38 -5.21 15.83 0.37
C TYR A 38 -4.77 17.18 -0.22
N ASP A 39 -3.52 17.56 -0.02
CA ASP A 39 -2.95 18.81 -0.54
C ASP A 39 -3.00 18.87 -2.07
N ALA A 40 -2.66 17.77 -2.76
CA ALA A 40 -2.74 17.71 -4.21
C ALA A 40 -4.18 17.87 -4.74
N ILE A 41 -5.17 17.31 -4.03
CA ILE A 41 -6.60 17.47 -4.36
C ILE A 41 -7.04 18.90 -4.08
N ARG A 42 -6.70 19.45 -2.93
CA ARG A 42 -7.01 20.84 -2.55
C ARG A 42 -6.47 21.83 -3.60
N ASP A 43 -5.21 21.70 -3.96
CA ASP A 43 -4.56 22.60 -4.90
C ASP A 43 -5.22 22.51 -6.29
N TRP A 44 -5.60 21.30 -6.71
CA TRP A 44 -6.35 21.11 -7.96
C TRP A 44 -7.74 21.77 -7.89
N VAL A 45 -8.48 21.56 -6.79
CA VAL A 45 -9.83 22.13 -6.59
C VAL A 45 -9.78 23.65 -6.56
N CYS A 46 -8.80 24.22 -5.85
CA CYS A 46 -8.60 25.67 -5.79
C CYS A 46 -8.29 26.26 -7.18
N GLY A 47 -7.43 25.60 -7.96
CA GLY A 47 -7.08 26.01 -9.30
C GLY A 47 -8.24 25.88 -10.29
N GLU A 48 -9.01 24.77 -10.25
CA GLU A 48 -10.10 24.49 -11.18
C GLU A 48 -11.31 25.41 -10.98
N TYR A 49 -11.62 25.72 -9.71
CA TYR A 49 -12.83 26.49 -9.36
C TYR A 49 -12.54 27.91 -8.85
N GLY A 50 -11.28 28.33 -8.82
CA GLY A 50 -10.90 29.66 -8.34
C GLY A 50 -11.18 29.89 -6.85
N ILE A 51 -11.01 28.86 -6.01
CA ILE A 51 -11.32 28.91 -4.59
C ILE A 51 -10.08 29.36 -3.81
N ASP A 52 -10.25 30.33 -2.90
CA ASP A 52 -9.23 30.68 -1.93
C ASP A 52 -9.09 29.55 -0.89
N GLN A 53 -7.86 29.07 -0.69
CA GLN A 53 -7.56 27.99 0.27
C GLN A 53 -7.98 28.35 1.72
N THR A 54 -7.99 29.61 2.08
CA THR A 54 -8.41 30.08 3.40
C THR A 54 -9.90 29.85 3.71
N ARG A 55 -10.69 29.61 2.67
CA ARG A 55 -12.12 29.32 2.77
C ARG A 55 -12.42 27.82 2.96
N ILE A 56 -11.41 26.95 2.85
CA ILE A 56 -11.60 25.50 2.96
C ILE A 56 -11.74 25.11 4.42
N VAL A 57 -12.78 24.32 4.71
CA VAL A 57 -13.06 23.75 6.03
C VAL A 57 -13.15 22.22 5.96
N ARG A 58 -12.82 21.56 7.08
CA ARG A 58 -12.76 20.08 7.20
C ARG A 58 -13.57 19.59 8.40
N PRO A 59 -14.91 19.51 8.31
CA PRO A 59 -15.76 19.14 9.43
C PRO A 59 -15.65 17.67 9.86
N PHE A 60 -15.08 16.80 9.02
CA PHE A 60 -14.88 15.37 9.33
C PHE A 60 -13.48 15.06 9.90
N TYR A 61 -12.58 16.05 10.04
CA TYR A 61 -11.23 15.84 10.54
C TYR A 61 -11.01 16.51 11.90
N PRO A 62 -10.36 15.78 12.85
CA PRO A 62 -10.49 14.37 13.18
C PRO A 62 -11.75 14.12 14.04
N GLY A 63 -12.68 13.29 13.53
CA GLY A 63 -13.85 12.87 14.31
C GLY A 63 -14.92 13.94 14.57
N GLY A 64 -14.95 14.98 13.73
CA GLY A 64 -15.88 16.09 13.86
C GLY A 64 -17.32 15.73 13.51
N ASP A 65 -18.26 16.47 14.09
CA ASP A 65 -19.70 16.39 13.80
C ASP A 65 -20.07 17.46 12.78
N TYR A 66 -20.32 17.04 11.53
CA TYR A 66 -20.64 17.95 10.43
C TYR A 66 -21.98 18.68 10.66
N GLU A 67 -22.92 18.13 11.42
CA GLU A 67 -24.21 18.79 11.72
C GLU A 67 -24.05 19.95 12.69
N ARG A 68 -23.02 19.94 13.55
CA ARG A 68 -22.73 20.93 14.58
C ARG A 68 -21.53 21.82 14.26
N PHE A 69 -20.87 21.57 13.14
CA PHE A 69 -19.72 22.38 12.74
C PHE A 69 -20.16 23.83 12.48
N ASP A 70 -19.37 24.79 12.93
CA ASP A 70 -19.58 26.21 12.66
C ASP A 70 -19.04 26.55 11.24
N TYR A 71 -19.96 26.70 10.30
CA TYR A 71 -19.64 26.98 8.89
C TYR A 71 -19.53 28.49 8.67
N PRO A 72 -18.30 29.05 8.47
CA PRO A 72 -18.15 30.46 8.10
C PRO A 72 -18.84 30.79 6.78
N ASP A 73 -19.36 32.01 6.66
CA ASP A 73 -19.98 32.48 5.42
C ASP A 73 -19.07 32.30 4.21
N GLY A 74 -19.58 31.65 3.18
CA GLY A 74 -18.87 31.38 1.94
C GLY A 74 -17.73 30.36 2.07
N CYS A 75 -17.69 29.56 3.13
CA CYS A 75 -16.74 28.44 3.24
C CYS A 75 -17.00 27.37 2.20
N VAL A 76 -16.01 26.54 1.97
CA VAL A 76 -16.05 25.39 1.08
C VAL A 76 -15.63 24.16 1.86
N VAL A 77 -16.50 23.17 1.94
CA VAL A 77 -16.14 21.88 2.55
C VAL A 77 -15.34 21.04 1.56
N LEU A 78 -14.07 20.81 1.84
CA LEU A 78 -13.23 19.87 1.11
C LEU A 78 -12.78 18.78 2.09
N ASP A 79 -13.46 17.64 2.08
CA ASP A 79 -13.18 16.62 3.07
C ASP A 79 -13.56 15.21 2.60
N ASN A 80 -13.11 14.20 3.34
CA ASN A 80 -13.42 12.79 3.14
C ASN A 80 -14.48 12.34 4.16
N PRO A 81 -15.77 12.36 3.80
CA PRO A 81 -16.84 11.98 4.69
C PRO A 81 -17.00 10.47 4.81
N PRO A 82 -17.69 9.96 5.84
CA PRO A 82 -18.16 8.59 5.89
C PRO A 82 -19.03 8.26 4.67
N PHE A 83 -18.59 7.28 3.86
CA PHE A 83 -19.28 6.94 2.61
C PHE A 83 -20.64 6.31 2.82
N SER A 84 -20.86 5.65 3.95
CA SER A 84 -22.14 5.04 4.35
C SER A 84 -23.30 6.04 4.41
N ILE A 85 -23.00 7.30 4.72
CA ILE A 85 -24.00 8.38 4.87
C ILE A 85 -23.77 9.54 3.90
N LEU A 86 -22.96 9.36 2.85
CA LEU A 86 -22.57 10.41 1.92
C LEU A 86 -23.78 11.16 1.31
N SER A 87 -24.83 10.42 0.90
CA SER A 87 -26.04 11.06 0.33
C SER A 87 -26.72 12.02 1.30
N ARG A 88 -26.81 11.63 2.59
CA ARG A 88 -27.38 12.48 3.65
C ARG A 88 -26.52 13.72 3.89
N ILE A 89 -25.20 13.56 3.85
CA ILE A 89 -24.25 14.68 3.98
C ILE A 89 -24.41 15.66 2.82
N CYS A 90 -24.46 15.15 1.59
CA CYS A 90 -24.68 16.00 0.41
C CYS A 90 -26.02 16.75 0.47
N GLU A 91 -27.09 16.09 0.90
CA GLU A 91 -28.42 16.70 1.09
C GLU A 91 -28.37 17.84 2.12
N PHE A 92 -27.71 17.60 3.24
CA PHE A 92 -27.49 18.60 4.28
C PHE A 92 -26.79 19.86 3.76
N TYR A 93 -25.71 19.71 2.96
CA TYR A 93 -24.99 20.85 2.41
C TYR A 93 -25.79 21.58 1.33
N ILE A 94 -26.43 20.84 0.42
CA ILE A 94 -27.26 21.40 -0.64
C ILE A 94 -28.39 22.24 -0.06
N ASP A 95 -29.10 21.71 0.95
CA ASP A 95 -30.26 22.38 1.54
C ASP A 95 -29.89 23.63 2.34
N ARG A 96 -28.63 23.74 2.80
CA ARG A 96 -28.09 24.91 3.50
C ARG A 96 -27.30 25.86 2.60
N GLY A 97 -27.14 25.54 1.31
CA GLY A 97 -26.34 26.35 0.39
C GLY A 97 -24.85 26.37 0.70
N ILE A 98 -24.34 25.36 1.44
CA ILE A 98 -22.93 25.22 1.76
C ILE A 98 -22.22 24.59 0.57
N ALA A 99 -21.19 25.27 0.05
CA ALA A 99 -20.40 24.76 -1.04
C ALA A 99 -19.50 23.58 -0.58
N PHE A 100 -19.37 22.56 -1.43
CA PHE A 100 -18.60 21.38 -1.08
C PHE A 100 -17.90 20.72 -2.26
N PHE A 101 -16.82 20.02 -1.95
CA PHE A 101 -16.13 19.05 -2.80
C PHE A 101 -15.75 17.85 -1.91
N LEU A 102 -16.47 16.75 -2.03
CA LEU A 102 -16.35 15.60 -1.14
C LEU A 102 -15.83 14.37 -1.87
N PHE A 103 -15.03 13.59 -1.16
CA PHE A 103 -14.61 12.28 -1.62
C PHE A 103 -15.83 11.35 -1.71
N ALA A 104 -15.80 10.46 -2.70
CA ALA A 104 -16.86 9.48 -2.95
C ALA A 104 -16.26 8.18 -3.54
N PRO A 105 -16.88 7.02 -3.27
CA PRO A 105 -16.46 5.79 -3.95
C PRO A 105 -16.84 5.85 -5.43
N SER A 106 -15.89 5.53 -6.31
CA SER A 106 -16.07 5.68 -7.76
C SER A 106 -17.26 4.86 -8.30
N LEU A 107 -17.38 3.60 -7.88
CA LEU A 107 -18.40 2.68 -8.41
C LEU A 107 -19.84 3.03 -7.98
N THR A 108 -20.00 3.66 -6.82
CA THR A 108 -21.32 4.03 -6.27
C THR A 108 -21.60 5.52 -6.32
N CYS A 109 -20.79 6.28 -7.06
CA CYS A 109 -20.87 7.74 -7.13
C CYS A 109 -22.26 8.27 -7.55
N PHE A 110 -23.00 7.50 -8.33
CA PHE A 110 -24.35 7.86 -8.81
C PHE A 110 -25.49 7.23 -7.98
N SER A 111 -25.22 6.55 -6.87
CA SER A 111 -26.24 5.79 -6.13
C SER A 111 -27.20 6.66 -5.30
N GLY A 112 -26.85 7.89 -5.03
CA GLY A 112 -27.62 8.80 -4.18
C GLY A 112 -28.87 9.37 -4.88
N ARG A 113 -29.96 8.61 -4.99
CA ARG A 113 -31.17 8.98 -5.77
C ARG A 113 -31.75 10.36 -5.45
N SER A 114 -31.72 10.80 -4.18
CA SER A 114 -32.27 12.08 -3.75
C SER A 114 -31.41 13.27 -4.15
N VAL A 115 -30.12 13.09 -4.36
CA VAL A 115 -29.13 14.18 -4.54
C VAL A 115 -28.38 14.11 -5.86
N VAL A 116 -28.38 12.96 -6.57
CA VAL A 116 -27.57 12.76 -7.78
C VAL A 116 -27.75 13.85 -8.84
N MET A 117 -28.97 14.32 -9.02
CA MET A 117 -29.29 15.37 -10.01
C MET A 117 -29.06 16.80 -9.52
N ARG A 118 -28.64 16.97 -8.25
CA ARG A 118 -28.46 18.28 -7.61
C ARG A 118 -26.99 18.66 -7.43
N MET A 119 -26.06 17.79 -7.85
CA MET A 119 -24.62 17.98 -7.70
C MET A 119 -23.87 17.48 -8.93
N ASN A 120 -22.59 17.84 -9.05
CA ASN A 120 -21.70 17.36 -10.09
C ASN A 120 -20.86 16.21 -9.58
N HIS A 121 -20.62 15.20 -10.41
CA HIS A 121 -19.83 14.01 -10.12
C HIS A 121 -18.53 14.06 -10.91
N ILE A 122 -17.40 14.07 -10.19
CA ILE A 122 -16.06 14.16 -10.79
C ILE A 122 -15.42 12.77 -10.78
N ILE A 123 -15.34 12.16 -11.94
CA ILE A 123 -14.77 10.81 -12.10
C ILE A 123 -13.30 10.93 -12.51
N CYS A 124 -12.40 10.63 -11.62
CA CYS A 124 -10.96 10.63 -11.88
C CYS A 124 -10.33 9.23 -11.95
N ASP A 125 -11.02 8.20 -11.46
CA ASP A 125 -10.55 6.79 -11.46
C ASP A 125 -9.15 6.63 -10.85
N ALA A 126 -8.91 7.27 -9.70
CA ALA A 126 -7.65 7.19 -8.96
C ALA A 126 -7.80 6.30 -7.72
N ASP A 127 -6.85 5.39 -7.52
CA ASP A 127 -6.76 4.60 -6.31
C ASP A 127 -6.00 5.39 -5.23
N ILE A 128 -6.66 5.63 -4.09
CA ILE A 128 -6.05 6.24 -2.91
C ILE A 128 -5.83 5.16 -1.87
N THR A 129 -4.60 5.02 -1.41
CA THR A 129 -4.26 4.23 -0.23
C THR A 129 -4.35 5.13 0.99
N TYR A 130 -5.30 4.88 1.86
CA TYR A 130 -5.54 5.63 3.08
C TYR A 130 -4.57 5.22 4.20
N GLU A 131 -4.46 6.03 5.26
CA GLU A 131 -3.52 5.78 6.37
C GLU A 131 -3.75 4.45 7.08
N ASN A 132 -4.99 3.94 7.07
CA ASN A 132 -5.33 2.61 7.59
C ASN A 132 -4.99 1.45 6.64
N GLY A 133 -4.36 1.73 5.49
CA GLY A 133 -3.99 0.75 4.46
C GLY A 133 -5.11 0.36 3.50
N ALA A 134 -6.34 0.86 3.67
CA ALA A 134 -7.42 0.60 2.73
C ALA A 134 -7.14 1.29 1.38
N VAL A 135 -7.34 0.56 0.28
CA VAL A 135 -7.23 1.13 -1.07
C VAL A 135 -8.63 1.30 -1.63
N VAL A 136 -9.00 2.54 -1.93
CA VAL A 136 -10.31 2.87 -2.48
C VAL A 136 -10.15 3.59 -3.81
N ARG A 137 -10.85 3.09 -4.84
CA ARG A 137 -11.00 3.79 -6.11
C ARG A 137 -11.94 4.96 -5.92
N THR A 138 -11.37 6.17 -6.00
CA THR A 138 -12.01 7.39 -5.54
C THR A 138 -12.52 8.22 -6.72
N ALA A 139 -13.69 8.77 -6.53
CA ALA A 139 -14.32 9.85 -7.30
C ALA A 139 -14.65 11.00 -6.34
N PHE A 140 -15.29 12.04 -6.83
CA PHE A 140 -15.72 13.15 -5.99
C PHE A 140 -17.13 13.60 -6.38
N VAL A 141 -17.81 14.22 -5.42
CA VAL A 141 -19.09 14.90 -5.62
C VAL A 141 -18.96 16.34 -5.17
N THR A 142 -19.59 17.26 -5.90
CA THR A 142 -19.41 18.69 -5.65
C THR A 142 -20.63 19.53 -6.02
N SER A 143 -20.80 20.64 -5.31
CA SER A 143 -21.76 21.68 -5.67
C SER A 143 -21.27 22.61 -6.80
N PHE A 144 -19.99 22.50 -7.20
CA PHE A 144 -19.40 23.35 -8.23
C PHE A 144 -19.65 22.82 -9.63
N GLY A 145 -19.68 23.76 -10.58
CA GLY A 145 -19.83 23.47 -12.01
C GLY A 145 -21.28 23.12 -12.41
N GLY A 146 -21.75 23.58 -13.51
CA GLY A 146 -23.13 23.34 -13.99
C GLY A 146 -23.35 21.99 -14.70
N LYS A 147 -22.52 20.98 -14.42
CA LYS A 147 -22.58 19.65 -15.05
C LYS A 147 -23.07 18.62 -14.03
N ILE A 148 -23.66 17.52 -14.52
CA ILE A 148 -24.05 16.39 -13.66
C ILE A 148 -22.89 15.43 -13.45
N ALA A 149 -22.07 15.23 -14.48
CA ALA A 149 -20.90 14.36 -14.40
C ALA A 149 -19.82 14.83 -15.36
N GLN A 150 -18.56 14.66 -14.95
CA GLN A 150 -17.41 14.92 -15.82
C GLN A 150 -16.22 14.05 -15.41
N THR A 151 -15.34 13.80 -16.36
CA THR A 151 -14.05 13.16 -16.07
C THR A 151 -13.01 14.22 -15.70
N ALA A 152 -12.04 13.87 -14.85
CA ALA A 152 -10.96 14.75 -14.40
C ALA A 152 -9.58 14.07 -14.53
N PRO A 153 -9.04 13.90 -15.75
CA PRO A 153 -7.74 13.25 -15.95
C PRO A 153 -6.57 14.01 -15.30
N THR A 154 -6.67 15.32 -15.16
CA THR A 154 -5.65 16.16 -14.50
C THR A 154 -5.63 15.93 -13.00
N LEU A 155 -6.79 15.79 -12.36
CA LEU A 155 -6.92 15.42 -10.96
C LEU A 155 -6.35 14.02 -10.71
N ARG A 156 -6.67 13.05 -11.58
CA ARG A 156 -6.06 11.70 -11.52
C ARG A 156 -4.55 11.78 -11.46
N LYS A 157 -3.92 12.51 -12.40
CA LYS A 157 -2.46 12.66 -12.44
C LYS A 157 -1.89 13.31 -11.18
N ALA A 158 -2.61 14.27 -10.58
CA ALA A 158 -2.19 14.92 -9.34
C ALA A 158 -2.19 13.91 -8.17
N ILE A 159 -3.26 13.12 -8.03
CA ILE A 159 -3.36 12.07 -7.01
C ILE A 159 -2.30 10.99 -7.21
N GLU A 160 -2.12 10.49 -8.43
CA GLU A 160 -1.12 9.45 -8.75
C GLU A 160 0.31 9.92 -8.43
N ARG A 161 0.65 11.19 -8.70
CA ARG A 161 1.95 11.77 -8.34
C ARG A 161 2.14 11.83 -6.83
N ALA A 162 1.13 12.32 -6.09
CA ALA A 162 1.19 12.36 -4.62
C ALA A 162 1.36 10.96 -4.03
N MET A 163 0.60 9.97 -4.51
CA MET A 163 0.72 8.58 -4.09
C MET A 163 2.08 7.98 -4.43
N GLN A 164 2.63 8.31 -5.59
CA GLN A 164 3.98 7.86 -5.98
C GLN A 164 5.05 8.44 -5.06
N THR A 165 4.96 9.73 -4.72
CA THR A 165 5.88 10.38 -3.76
C THR A 165 5.84 9.71 -2.39
N ILE A 166 4.65 9.40 -1.88
CA ILE A 166 4.49 8.65 -0.61
C ILE A 166 5.16 7.28 -0.71
N LYS A 167 4.91 6.55 -1.80
CA LYS A 167 5.47 5.22 -2.02
C LYS A 167 7.00 5.24 -2.13
N GLU A 168 7.55 6.25 -2.76
CA GLU A 168 9.00 6.45 -2.87
C GLU A 168 9.63 6.80 -1.52
N GLY A 169 8.99 7.66 -0.74
CA GLY A 169 9.42 7.97 0.63
C GLY A 169 9.33 6.78 1.59
N MET A 170 8.39 5.86 1.35
CA MET A 170 8.27 4.60 2.11
C MET A 170 9.23 3.51 1.61
N ARG A 171 9.76 3.64 0.41
CA ARG A 171 10.83 2.74 -0.06
C ARG A 171 12.06 3.02 0.79
N LYS A 172 12.15 2.34 1.94
CA LYS A 172 13.47 2.06 2.51
C LYS A 172 14.22 1.35 1.40
N GLU A 173 15.29 1.94 0.91
CA GLU A 173 16.23 1.22 0.05
C GLU A 173 16.68 0.00 0.86
N LEU A 174 16.02 -1.12 0.59
CA LEU A 174 16.49 -2.40 1.09
C LEU A 174 17.77 -2.64 0.30
N PRO A 175 18.94 -2.66 0.95
CA PRO A 175 20.15 -3.06 0.26
C PRO A 175 19.84 -4.40 -0.42
N LYS A 176 20.18 -4.52 -1.70
CA LYS A 176 20.13 -5.82 -2.38
C LYS A 176 21.05 -6.74 -1.58
N TYR A 177 20.48 -7.65 -0.82
CA TYR A 177 21.27 -8.65 -0.11
C TYR A 177 21.09 -9.99 -0.80
N THR A 178 22.18 -10.69 -0.98
CA THR A 178 22.20 -12.09 -1.34
C THR A 178 22.47 -12.89 -0.08
N TYR A 179 21.77 -14.01 0.06
CA TYR A 179 22.10 -14.94 1.14
C TYR A 179 23.46 -15.58 0.87
N PRO A 180 24.27 -15.83 1.93
CA PRO A 180 25.49 -16.63 1.81
C PRO A 180 25.19 -18.01 1.22
N ASP A 181 26.21 -18.66 0.67
CA ASP A 181 26.06 -20.00 0.09
C ASP A 181 25.59 -21.04 1.11
N TYR A 182 25.79 -20.79 2.38
CA TYR A 182 25.31 -21.61 3.50
C TYR A 182 23.78 -21.50 3.75
N VAL A 183 23.07 -20.60 3.11
CA VAL A 183 21.62 -20.46 3.29
C VAL A 183 20.89 -21.02 2.10
N LEU A 184 19.94 -21.90 2.35
CA LEU A 184 19.03 -22.47 1.36
C LEU A 184 17.60 -22.04 1.68
N THR A 185 16.89 -21.50 0.70
CA THR A 185 15.49 -21.11 0.83
C THR A 185 14.59 -21.91 -0.11
N ALA A 186 13.30 -22.00 0.21
CA ALA A 186 12.32 -22.65 -0.67
C ALA A 186 12.29 -22.00 -2.06
N ALA A 187 12.46 -20.68 -2.15
CA ALA A 187 12.52 -19.97 -3.42
C ALA A 187 13.73 -20.39 -4.30
N MET A 188 14.88 -20.72 -3.67
CA MET A 188 16.02 -21.28 -4.40
C MET A 188 15.71 -22.69 -4.89
N MET A 189 15.12 -23.55 -4.04
CA MET A 189 14.73 -24.90 -4.42
C MET A 189 13.72 -24.91 -5.57
N GLN A 190 12.76 -23.99 -5.56
CA GLN A 190 11.83 -23.84 -6.68
C GLN A 190 12.52 -23.49 -8.00
N LYS A 191 13.54 -22.62 -7.97
CA LYS A 191 14.33 -22.31 -9.15
C LYS A 191 15.10 -23.53 -9.63
N TYR A 192 15.70 -24.29 -8.72
CA TYR A 192 16.42 -25.52 -9.05
C TYR A 192 15.53 -26.51 -9.77
N ALA A 193 14.37 -26.81 -9.19
CA ALA A 193 13.38 -27.69 -9.81
C ALA A 193 12.90 -27.15 -11.17
N HIS A 194 12.66 -25.85 -11.29
CA HIS A 194 12.21 -25.24 -12.56
C HIS A 194 13.23 -25.39 -13.67
N TYR A 195 14.52 -25.28 -13.36
CA TYR A 195 15.62 -25.39 -14.35
C TYR A 195 16.18 -26.82 -14.48
N GLY A 196 15.53 -27.81 -13.86
CA GLY A 196 15.90 -29.22 -13.98
C GLY A 196 17.19 -29.57 -13.22
N VAL A 197 17.55 -28.77 -12.21
CA VAL A 197 18.71 -29.07 -11.35
C VAL A 197 18.24 -30.05 -10.27
N ASP A 198 18.85 -31.21 -10.23
CA ASP A 198 18.62 -32.19 -9.17
C ASP A 198 19.52 -31.86 -7.97
N PHE A 199 18.88 -31.46 -6.86
CA PHE A 199 19.56 -31.07 -5.64
C PHE A 199 18.79 -31.53 -4.40
N ALA A 200 19.48 -32.17 -3.47
CA ALA A 200 18.89 -32.62 -2.21
C ALA A 200 19.85 -32.35 -1.04
N VAL A 201 19.29 -32.09 0.14
CA VAL A 201 20.05 -31.89 1.39
C VAL A 201 19.59 -32.92 2.41
N GLN A 202 20.53 -33.59 3.08
CA GLN A 202 20.22 -34.53 4.15
C GLN A 202 19.92 -33.78 5.45
N LYS A 203 19.12 -34.41 6.31
CA LYS A 203 18.72 -33.81 7.60
C LYS A 203 19.92 -33.48 8.49
N GLU A 204 20.95 -34.28 8.42
CA GLU A 204 22.19 -34.15 9.19
C GLU A 204 23.06 -32.99 8.70
N ASP A 205 22.89 -32.57 7.46
CA ASP A 205 23.67 -31.52 6.79
C ASP A 205 23.02 -30.13 6.85
N CYS A 206 21.90 -29.97 7.56
CA CYS A 206 21.23 -28.68 7.68
C CYS A 206 20.48 -28.49 8.99
N THR A 207 20.21 -27.23 9.33
CA THR A 207 19.33 -26.86 10.43
C THR A 207 18.41 -25.71 10.01
N PHE A 208 17.24 -25.61 10.64
CA PHE A 208 16.31 -24.54 10.37
C PHE A 208 16.84 -23.19 10.85
N ILE A 209 16.61 -22.15 10.06
CA ILE A 209 16.91 -20.77 10.38
C ILE A 209 15.75 -19.84 9.94
N ALA A 210 15.18 -19.10 10.89
CA ALA A 210 14.12 -18.12 10.59
C ALA A 210 14.70 -16.78 10.13
N LYS A 211 15.89 -16.41 10.61
CA LYS A 211 16.58 -15.15 10.33
C LYS A 211 18.08 -15.30 10.54
N MET A 212 18.86 -14.52 9.85
CA MET A 212 20.29 -14.36 10.15
C MET A 212 20.48 -13.26 11.18
N ASP A 213 21.55 -13.31 11.98
CA ASP A 213 21.85 -12.30 12.99
C ASP A 213 21.95 -10.90 12.36
N ALA A 214 22.63 -10.78 11.24
CA ALA A 214 22.70 -9.52 10.47
C ALA A 214 21.33 -9.00 10.00
N GLN A 215 20.36 -9.88 9.75
CA GLN A 215 18.99 -9.47 9.42
C GLN A 215 18.21 -9.01 10.65
N SER A 216 18.50 -9.58 11.83
CA SER A 216 17.85 -9.25 13.09
C SER A 216 18.05 -7.78 13.46
N GLU A 217 19.23 -7.22 13.24
CA GLU A 217 19.56 -5.83 13.49
C GLU A 217 18.69 -4.85 12.67
N HIS A 218 18.18 -5.33 11.53
CA HIS A 218 17.31 -4.57 10.63
C HIS A 218 15.83 -4.96 10.72
N GLY A 219 15.45 -5.79 11.71
CA GLY A 219 14.07 -6.28 11.86
C GLY A 219 13.61 -7.12 10.65
N LYS A 220 14.52 -7.83 9.97
CA LYS A 220 14.23 -8.68 8.80
C LYS A 220 14.31 -10.15 9.15
N THR A 221 13.54 -10.95 8.39
CA THR A 221 13.52 -12.42 8.49
C THR A 221 13.71 -13.03 7.10
N ILE A 222 13.99 -14.32 7.05
CA ILE A 222 13.96 -15.09 5.79
C ILE A 222 12.49 -15.42 5.52
N PHE A 223 11.95 -14.91 4.39
CA PHE A 223 10.56 -15.19 4.01
C PHE A 223 10.34 -16.69 3.83
N GLY A 224 9.40 -17.25 4.60
CA GLY A 224 9.13 -18.69 4.64
C GLY A 224 10.20 -19.52 5.34
N GLY A 225 11.16 -18.88 6.04
CA GLY A 225 12.27 -19.56 6.68
C GLY A 225 13.33 -20.08 5.70
N GLY A 226 14.40 -20.64 6.24
CA GLY A 226 15.51 -21.22 5.47
C GLY A 226 16.16 -22.38 6.17
N LEU A 227 17.12 -22.98 5.49
CA LEU A 227 18.02 -23.99 6.06
C LEU A 227 19.45 -23.42 6.06
N LEU A 228 20.11 -23.49 7.19
CA LEU A 228 21.54 -23.25 7.29
C LEU A 228 22.27 -24.58 7.01
N LEU A 229 23.15 -24.57 6.03
CA LEU A 229 23.79 -25.75 5.49
C LEU A 229 25.15 -26.01 6.14
N SER A 230 25.56 -27.28 6.24
CA SER A 230 26.94 -27.67 6.49
C SER A 230 27.87 -27.21 5.36
N GLU A 231 29.18 -27.14 5.60
CA GLU A 231 30.18 -26.82 4.56
C GLU A 231 30.04 -27.74 3.35
N LYS A 232 29.81 -29.05 3.59
CA LYS A 232 29.63 -30.05 2.53
C LYS A 232 28.39 -29.72 1.68
N ALA A 233 27.24 -29.51 2.30
CA ALA A 233 25.98 -29.22 1.60
C ALA A 233 26.04 -27.86 0.89
N ALA A 234 26.72 -26.87 1.45
CA ALA A 234 26.92 -25.57 0.81
C ALA A 234 27.82 -25.70 -0.44
N ALA A 235 28.87 -26.52 -0.39
CA ALA A 235 29.72 -26.82 -1.54
C ALA A 235 28.96 -27.57 -2.65
N GLU A 236 28.13 -28.56 -2.27
CA GLU A 236 27.27 -29.28 -3.22
C GLU A 236 26.25 -28.34 -3.86
N LYS A 237 25.64 -27.43 -3.07
CA LYS A 237 24.75 -26.38 -3.57
C LYS A 237 25.47 -25.48 -4.56
N ALA A 238 26.68 -25.02 -4.26
CA ALA A 238 27.47 -24.16 -5.16
C ALA A 238 27.83 -24.90 -6.45
N ALA A 239 28.23 -26.17 -6.37
CA ALA A 239 28.56 -27.00 -7.53
C ALA A 239 27.36 -27.28 -8.45
N ALA A 240 26.16 -27.39 -7.90
CA ALA A 240 24.93 -27.65 -8.64
C ALA A 240 24.53 -26.52 -9.62
N HIS A 241 25.21 -25.37 -9.58
CA HIS A 241 24.75 -24.12 -10.22
C HIS A 241 25.78 -23.47 -11.12
N ILE A 242 26.96 -24.01 -11.30
CA ILE A 242 28.03 -23.38 -12.09
C ILE A 242 27.80 -23.67 -13.57
N TRP A 243 27.39 -22.63 -14.30
CA TRP A 243 27.56 -22.64 -15.75
C TRP A 243 29.04 -22.53 -16.05
N GLU A 244 29.62 -23.56 -16.69
CA GLU A 244 31.00 -23.50 -17.09
C GLU A 244 31.18 -22.48 -18.22
N LEU A 245 32.19 -21.62 -18.08
CA LEU A 245 32.57 -20.73 -19.16
C LEU A 245 33.08 -21.56 -20.36
N SER A 246 32.58 -21.27 -21.54
CA SER A 246 33.10 -21.80 -22.79
C SER A 246 34.54 -21.34 -23.01
N GLU A 247 35.27 -21.99 -23.87
CA GLU A 247 36.67 -21.58 -24.23
C GLU A 247 36.71 -20.14 -24.74
N ARG A 248 35.69 -19.72 -25.50
CA ARG A 248 35.55 -18.34 -25.98
C ARG A 248 35.41 -17.35 -24.83
N GLU A 249 34.59 -17.65 -23.85
CA GLU A 249 34.35 -16.78 -22.69
C GLU A 249 35.58 -16.71 -21.79
N ARG A 250 36.25 -17.83 -21.55
CA ARG A 250 37.56 -17.85 -20.85
C ARG A 250 38.61 -16.99 -21.54
N HIS A 251 38.65 -17.01 -22.88
CA HIS A 251 39.57 -16.18 -23.64
C HIS A 251 39.21 -14.67 -23.54
N ILE A 252 37.95 -14.33 -23.48
CA ILE A 252 37.50 -12.95 -23.25
C ILE A 252 37.90 -12.49 -21.84
N VAL A 253 37.63 -13.30 -20.83
CA VAL A 253 37.98 -12.98 -19.43
C VAL A 253 39.49 -12.77 -19.26
N ALA A 254 40.34 -13.60 -19.92
CA ALA A 254 41.80 -13.46 -19.89
C ALA A 254 42.28 -12.13 -20.48
N LYS A 255 41.53 -11.52 -21.39
CA LYS A 255 41.88 -10.24 -22.03
C LYS A 255 41.33 -9.02 -21.30
N LEU A 256 40.43 -9.16 -20.34
CA LEU A 256 39.80 -8.05 -19.61
C LEU A 256 40.68 -7.47 -18.48
N GLY A 257 41.87 -7.93 -18.29
CA GLY A 257 42.81 -7.46 -17.27
C GLY A 257 44.15 -6.95 -17.82
N GLU A 258 44.31 -6.94 -19.17
CA GLU A 258 45.42 -6.33 -19.87
C GLU A 258 45.06 -4.91 -20.36
#